data_f69e221918d3e8d34735a6d4e55156cf
#
_entry.id   f69e221918d3e8d34735a6d4e55156cf
#
_cell.length_a   1.000
_cell.length_b   1.000
_cell.length_c   1.000
_cell.angle_alpha   90.00
_cell.angle_beta   90.00
_cell.angle_gamma   90.00
#
_symmetry.space_group_name_H-M   'P 1'
#
loop_
_entity.id
_entity.type
_entity.pdbx_description
1 polymer ?
#
loop_
_entity_poly.entity_id
_entity_poly.type
_entity_poly.pdbx_seq_one_letter_code
_entity_poly.pdbx_strand_id
1 'polypeptide(L)'
;MKTFVVGDIHGRCAQLLGLIDMLPREPSTDRLVFLGDLIDRGPDVPGVVEHVVGLCKDNPERVICLRGNHEQMLLDFLDDVSPMWLETATGGERTFEQYAGSPLRLRVENDFALARGLLAEKIPANQIEFLRQRPLYHEDDHAIYVHAGLEDGKHPSESSSHSLLWTRDEDFYKSYYGKPCVFGHTPTPFLPWRGRLGRHGIYLFNSAIGIDTGYNLQSPLTCLSLPDFTLYQTFADGHAATHQITSFIPETLKEMQRKAKSAGRD
;
A
#
# COMPACT_ATOMS: atom_id res chain seq x y z
N MET A 1 9.06 19.97 3.53
CA MET A 1 8.32 18.75 3.94
C MET A 1 8.14 17.87 2.73
N LYS A 2 8.51 16.60 2.85
CA LYS A 2 8.29 15.57 1.83
C LYS A 2 7.28 14.56 2.32
N THR A 3 6.68 13.82 1.40
CA THR A 3 5.85 12.66 1.71
C THR A 3 6.42 11.44 0.99
N PHE A 4 6.78 10.44 1.77
CA PHE A 4 7.27 9.14 1.31
C PHE A 4 6.10 8.16 1.31
N VAL A 5 5.81 7.57 0.16
CA VAL A 5 4.63 6.70 -0.03
C VAL A 5 5.09 5.29 -0.38
N VAL A 6 4.74 4.34 0.44
CA VAL A 6 5.09 2.91 0.27
C VAL A 6 3.89 2.17 -0.31
N GLY A 7 4.13 1.43 -1.38
CA GLY A 7 3.14 0.54 -2.00
C GLY A 7 2.90 -0.75 -1.21
N ASP A 8 2.16 -1.67 -1.82
CA ASP A 8 1.73 -2.92 -1.22
C ASP A 8 2.91 -3.76 -0.71
N ILE A 9 2.84 -4.18 0.54
CA ILE A 9 3.97 -4.83 1.23
C ILE A 9 3.86 -6.35 1.22
N HIS A 10 2.69 -6.88 1.51
CA HIS A 10 2.41 -8.31 1.48
C HIS A 10 3.46 -9.15 2.22
N GLY A 11 3.61 -8.96 3.53
CA GLY A 11 4.47 -9.78 4.38
C GLY A 11 5.96 -9.76 4.03
N ARG A 12 6.45 -8.81 3.22
CA ARG A 12 7.85 -8.68 2.81
C ARG A 12 8.65 -7.84 3.82
N CYS A 13 8.74 -8.32 5.07
CA CYS A 13 9.31 -7.59 6.19
C CYS A 13 10.76 -7.15 5.95
N ALA A 14 11.63 -8.05 5.46
CA ALA A 14 13.02 -7.71 5.19
C ALA A 14 13.17 -6.59 4.15
N GLN A 15 12.34 -6.61 3.08
CA GLN A 15 12.31 -5.54 2.09
C GLN A 15 11.79 -4.23 2.70
N LEU A 16 10.76 -4.29 3.56
CA LEU A 16 10.24 -3.12 4.25
C LEU A 16 11.29 -2.47 5.14
N LEU A 17 11.98 -3.26 5.98
CA LEU A 17 13.03 -2.75 6.87
C LEU A 17 14.16 -2.09 6.07
N GLY A 18 14.67 -2.76 5.05
CA GLY A 18 15.69 -2.20 4.17
C GLY A 18 15.22 -0.94 3.43
N LEU A 19 13.92 -0.89 3.04
CA LEU A 19 13.35 0.30 2.40
C LEU A 19 13.30 1.48 3.37
N ILE A 20 12.78 1.29 4.58
CA ILE A 20 12.68 2.35 5.60
C ILE A 20 14.08 2.88 5.98
N ASP A 21 15.07 1.99 6.13
CA ASP A 21 16.44 2.37 6.50
C ASP A 21 17.13 3.25 5.44
N MET A 22 16.84 3.03 4.16
CA MET A 22 17.44 3.81 3.08
C MET A 22 16.76 5.17 2.80
N LEU A 23 15.56 5.42 3.36
CA LEU A 23 14.83 6.67 3.09
C LEU A 23 15.53 7.86 3.76
N PRO A 24 15.86 8.93 3.02
CA PRO A 24 16.39 10.18 3.61
C PRO A 24 15.26 11.02 4.24
N ARG A 25 14.39 10.36 5.02
CA ARG A 25 13.24 10.97 5.68
C ARG A 25 13.67 11.65 6.98
N GLU A 26 13.26 12.89 7.19
CA GLU A 26 13.36 13.57 8.47
C GLU A 26 12.05 13.34 9.27
N PRO A 27 12.05 12.45 10.30
CA PRO A 27 10.81 12.04 10.98
C PRO A 27 10.02 13.18 11.62
N SER A 28 10.70 14.28 11.99
CA SER A 28 10.05 15.44 12.63
C SER A 28 9.27 16.32 11.65
N THR A 29 9.59 16.26 10.35
CA THR A 29 8.98 17.12 9.34
C THR A 29 8.30 16.36 8.22
N ASP A 30 8.86 15.22 7.78
CA ASP A 30 8.39 14.49 6.62
C ASP A 30 7.33 13.43 6.97
N ARG A 31 6.40 13.19 6.06
CA ARG A 31 5.39 12.14 6.20
C ARG A 31 5.86 10.81 5.62
N LEU A 32 5.31 9.73 6.18
CA LEU A 32 5.40 8.38 5.64
C LEU A 32 3.98 7.83 5.50
N VAL A 33 3.59 7.42 4.30
CA VAL A 33 2.26 6.89 3.99
C VAL A 33 2.41 5.48 3.47
N PHE A 34 1.73 4.52 4.11
CA PHE A 34 1.58 3.15 3.61
C PHE A 34 0.21 3.02 2.93
N LEU A 35 0.18 2.50 1.71
CA LEU A 35 -1.07 2.40 0.93
C LEU A 35 -1.95 1.21 1.32
N GLY A 36 -1.57 0.42 2.33
CA GLY A 36 -2.26 -0.81 2.75
C GLY A 36 -1.62 -2.07 2.20
N ASP A 37 -2.35 -3.17 2.25
CA ASP A 37 -1.89 -4.51 1.87
C ASP A 37 -0.57 -4.89 2.56
N LEU A 38 -0.59 -4.82 3.89
CA LEU A 38 0.53 -5.22 4.76
C LEU A 38 0.66 -6.74 4.81
N ILE A 39 -0.48 -7.42 4.80
CA ILE A 39 -0.65 -8.84 5.10
C ILE A 39 -0.69 -9.70 3.83
N ASP A 40 -0.72 -11.02 4.04
CA ASP A 40 -0.85 -12.08 3.04
C ASP A 40 0.39 -12.31 2.15
N ARG A 41 0.43 -13.45 1.49
CA ARG A 41 1.40 -13.87 0.47
C ARG A 41 2.84 -14.04 0.95
N GLY A 42 3.37 -13.09 1.67
CA GLY A 42 4.79 -12.98 1.99
C GLY A 42 5.27 -13.82 3.17
N PRO A 43 6.58 -13.82 3.40
CA PRO A 43 7.20 -14.74 4.36
C PRO A 43 7.08 -14.30 5.84
N ASP A 44 6.80 -13.01 6.12
CA ASP A 44 6.79 -12.49 7.50
C ASP A 44 5.73 -11.38 7.66
N VAL A 45 4.47 -11.79 7.75
CA VAL A 45 3.31 -10.90 7.97
C VAL A 45 3.33 -10.31 9.38
N PRO A 46 3.52 -11.09 10.47
CA PRO A 46 3.57 -10.54 11.81
C PRO A 46 4.64 -9.46 11.97
N GLY A 47 5.84 -9.67 11.39
CA GLY A 47 6.93 -8.69 11.43
C GLY A 47 6.57 -7.38 10.72
N VAL A 48 5.90 -7.45 9.56
CA VAL A 48 5.41 -6.25 8.85
C VAL A 48 4.40 -5.50 9.70
N VAL A 49 3.38 -6.18 10.21
CA VAL A 49 2.30 -5.54 11.00
C VAL A 49 2.86 -4.92 12.26
N GLU A 50 3.72 -5.63 13.00
CA GLU A 50 4.35 -5.12 14.22
C GLU A 50 5.17 -3.85 13.93
N HIS A 51 5.99 -3.87 12.88
CA HIS A 51 6.83 -2.73 12.51
C HIS A 51 6.00 -1.49 12.13
N VAL A 52 4.96 -1.66 11.29
CA VAL A 52 4.09 -0.55 10.86
C VAL A 52 3.27 -0.01 12.03
N VAL A 53 2.75 -0.88 12.90
CA VAL A 53 2.06 -0.48 14.16
C VAL A 53 2.99 0.37 15.02
N GLY A 54 4.25 -0.06 15.20
CA GLY A 54 5.27 0.68 15.93
C GLY A 54 5.51 2.07 15.36
N LEU A 55 5.78 2.17 14.06
CA LEU A 55 5.99 3.45 13.37
C LEU A 55 4.81 4.41 13.50
N CYS A 56 3.58 3.92 13.33
CA CYS A 56 2.37 4.73 13.48
C CYS A 56 2.15 5.19 14.94
N LYS A 57 2.49 4.36 15.91
CA LYS A 57 2.38 4.69 17.34
C LYS A 57 3.40 5.75 17.74
N ASP A 58 4.63 5.63 17.26
CA ASP A 58 5.73 6.53 17.61
C ASP A 58 5.56 7.93 17.00
N ASN A 59 4.90 8.02 15.85
CA ASN A 59 4.67 9.31 15.18
C ASN A 59 3.30 9.35 14.46
N PRO A 60 2.19 9.39 15.20
CA PRO A 60 0.83 9.25 14.63
C PRO A 60 0.41 10.39 13.71
N GLU A 61 1.03 11.56 13.80
CA GLU A 61 0.73 12.71 12.94
C GLU A 61 1.48 12.67 11.61
N ARG A 62 2.55 11.88 11.53
CA ARG A 62 3.46 11.85 10.39
C ARG A 62 3.52 10.50 9.69
N VAL A 63 3.12 9.44 10.37
CA VAL A 63 3.07 8.09 9.79
C VAL A 63 1.63 7.66 9.66
N ILE A 64 1.18 7.54 8.43
CA ILE A 64 -0.19 7.19 8.07
C ILE A 64 -0.16 5.81 7.40
N CYS A 65 -1.00 4.90 7.88
CA CYS A 65 -1.24 3.63 7.22
C CYS A 65 -2.69 3.59 6.74
N LEU A 66 -2.91 3.36 5.47
CA LEU A 66 -4.24 3.12 4.92
C LEU A 66 -4.63 1.66 5.09
N ARG A 67 -5.93 1.37 5.03
CA ARG A 67 -6.44 0.01 4.92
C ARG A 67 -6.36 -0.42 3.46
N GLY A 68 -5.80 -1.59 3.19
CA GLY A 68 -5.91 -2.26 1.92
C GLY A 68 -7.09 -3.25 1.87
N ASN A 69 -7.35 -3.81 0.72
CA ASN A 69 -8.41 -4.80 0.57
C ASN A 69 -8.07 -6.13 1.28
N HIS A 70 -6.80 -6.48 1.42
CA HIS A 70 -6.38 -7.66 2.17
C HIS A 70 -6.67 -7.53 3.66
N GLU A 71 -6.41 -6.37 4.27
CA GLU A 71 -6.83 -6.08 5.65
C GLU A 71 -8.36 -6.15 5.78
N GLN A 72 -9.11 -5.59 4.82
CA GLN A 72 -10.58 -5.65 4.85
C GLN A 72 -11.08 -7.09 4.77
N MET A 73 -10.51 -7.94 3.91
CA MET A 73 -10.87 -9.36 3.83
C MET A 73 -10.60 -10.12 5.12
N LEU A 74 -9.47 -9.87 5.79
CA LEU A 74 -9.19 -10.46 7.10
C LEU A 74 -10.23 -10.04 8.14
N LEU A 75 -10.56 -8.74 8.19
CA LEU A 75 -11.57 -8.22 9.13
C LEU A 75 -12.95 -8.81 8.86
N ASP A 76 -13.36 -8.91 7.60
CA ASP A 76 -14.63 -9.54 7.18
C ASP A 76 -14.66 -11.02 7.55
N PHE A 77 -13.51 -11.72 7.44
CA PHE A 77 -13.39 -13.10 7.89
C PHE A 77 -13.54 -13.23 9.41
N LEU A 78 -12.85 -12.38 10.18
CA LEU A 78 -12.94 -12.38 11.64
C LEU A 78 -14.34 -12.05 12.14
N ASP A 79 -15.08 -11.20 11.44
CA ASP A 79 -16.44 -10.76 11.77
C ASP A 79 -17.54 -11.69 11.21
N ASP A 80 -17.18 -12.82 10.60
CA ASP A 80 -18.08 -13.80 9.99
C ASP A 80 -18.91 -13.24 8.82
N VAL A 81 -18.36 -12.24 8.11
CA VAL A 81 -19.02 -11.61 6.95
C VAL A 81 -18.73 -12.38 5.67
N SER A 82 -17.47 -12.79 5.47
CA SER A 82 -17.05 -13.50 4.25
C SER A 82 -15.88 -14.44 4.50
N PRO A 83 -15.89 -15.66 3.94
CA PRO A 83 -14.75 -16.58 3.98
C PRO A 83 -13.68 -16.26 2.92
N MET A 84 -13.89 -15.31 2.01
CA MET A 84 -13.08 -15.04 0.82
C MET A 84 -11.59 -14.87 1.14
N TRP A 85 -11.25 -14.38 2.34
CA TRP A 85 -9.86 -14.19 2.75
C TRP A 85 -9.01 -15.47 2.73
N LEU A 86 -9.60 -16.64 2.96
CA LEU A 86 -8.91 -17.94 2.92
C LEU A 86 -8.92 -18.60 1.55
N GLU A 87 -9.40 -17.94 0.51
CA GLU A 87 -9.30 -18.45 -0.85
C GLU A 87 -7.85 -18.39 -1.34
N THR A 88 -7.42 -19.39 -2.09
CA THR A 88 -6.02 -19.56 -2.54
C THR A 88 -5.47 -18.34 -3.28
N ALA A 89 -6.31 -17.63 -4.00
CA ALA A 89 -5.89 -16.46 -4.79
C ALA A 89 -5.51 -15.24 -3.92
N THR A 90 -5.97 -15.19 -2.67
CA THR A 90 -5.71 -14.07 -1.75
C THR A 90 -4.36 -14.18 -1.06
N GLY A 91 -3.92 -15.41 -0.75
CA GLY A 91 -2.72 -15.69 0.04
C GLY A 91 -2.94 -15.55 1.56
N GLY A 92 -4.20 -15.47 2.02
CA GLY A 92 -4.57 -15.35 3.43
C GLY A 92 -4.14 -16.56 4.27
N GLU A 93 -4.00 -17.75 3.65
CA GLU A 93 -3.48 -18.93 4.33
C GLU A 93 -2.06 -18.69 4.89
N ARG A 94 -1.25 -17.85 4.25
CA ARG A 94 0.09 -17.51 4.76
C ARG A 94 0.03 -16.69 6.04
N THR A 95 -0.86 -15.72 6.11
CA THR A 95 -1.11 -14.95 7.33
C THR A 95 -1.62 -15.87 8.43
N PHE A 96 -2.59 -16.74 8.10
CA PHE A 96 -3.10 -17.73 9.06
C PHE A 96 -1.98 -18.59 9.62
N GLU A 97 -1.19 -19.24 8.78
CA GLU A 97 -0.10 -20.13 9.19
C GLU A 97 0.91 -19.45 10.12
N GLN A 98 1.25 -18.19 9.82
CA GLN A 98 2.24 -17.45 10.58
C GLN A 98 1.75 -17.03 11.97
N TYR A 99 0.48 -16.64 12.11
CA TYR A 99 -0.09 -16.32 13.42
C TYR A 99 -0.49 -17.57 14.20
N ALA A 100 -1.08 -18.57 13.55
CA ALA A 100 -1.52 -19.80 14.19
C ALA A 100 -0.37 -20.76 14.54
N GLY A 101 0.81 -20.58 13.91
CA GLY A 101 1.97 -21.46 14.11
C GLY A 101 1.79 -22.87 13.50
N SER A 102 0.78 -23.07 12.65
CA SER A 102 0.47 -24.35 12.03
C SER A 102 -0.19 -24.16 10.67
N PRO A 103 0.03 -25.09 9.70
CA PRO A 103 -0.63 -25.03 8.42
C PRO A 103 -2.15 -25.05 8.50
N LEU A 104 -2.79 -24.25 7.66
CA LEU A 104 -4.24 -24.27 7.50
C LEU A 104 -4.69 -25.61 6.89
N ARG A 105 -5.23 -26.49 7.71
CA ARG A 105 -5.80 -27.78 7.29
C ARG A 105 -7.31 -27.72 7.28
N LEU A 106 -7.88 -26.89 6.44
CA LEU A 106 -9.33 -26.86 6.24
C LEU A 106 -9.74 -28.15 5.51
N ARG A 107 -10.22 -29.10 6.29
CA ARG A 107 -10.83 -30.32 5.77
C ARG A 107 -12.33 -30.18 5.72
N VAL A 108 -12.94 -29.36 4.98
CA VAL A 108 -14.42 -29.19 4.89
C VAL A 108 -14.92 -27.83 5.37
N GLU A 109 -15.99 -27.39 4.78
CA GLU A 109 -16.68 -26.09 4.96
C GLU A 109 -17.03 -25.69 6.42
N ASN A 110 -16.87 -26.58 7.38
CA ASN A 110 -17.22 -26.35 8.80
C ASN A 110 -16.03 -25.82 9.67
N ASP A 111 -14.83 -25.66 9.10
CA ASP A 111 -13.65 -25.29 9.90
C ASP A 111 -13.41 -23.78 9.97
N PHE A 112 -14.20 -22.94 9.29
CA PHE A 112 -14.01 -21.48 9.35
C PHE A 112 -14.26 -20.89 10.75
N ALA A 113 -15.22 -21.42 11.50
CA ALA A 113 -15.46 -20.97 12.87
C ALA A 113 -14.26 -21.28 13.79
N LEU A 114 -13.68 -22.47 13.63
CA LEU A 114 -12.47 -22.86 14.37
C LEU A 114 -11.28 -21.99 13.97
N ALA A 115 -11.09 -21.75 12.66
CA ALA A 115 -10.02 -20.89 12.15
C ALA A 115 -10.14 -19.45 12.67
N ARG A 116 -11.36 -18.88 12.67
CA ARG A 116 -11.64 -17.57 13.27
C ARG A 116 -11.30 -17.50 14.74
N GLY A 117 -11.77 -18.50 15.53
CA GLY A 117 -11.49 -18.58 16.96
C GLY A 117 -9.99 -18.61 17.25
N LEU A 118 -9.25 -19.42 16.49
CA LEU A 118 -7.80 -19.51 16.61
C LEU A 118 -7.10 -18.21 16.28
N LEU A 119 -7.47 -17.55 15.16
CA LEU A 119 -6.88 -16.26 14.78
C LEU A 119 -7.20 -15.16 15.81
N ALA A 120 -8.43 -15.11 16.29
CA ALA A 120 -8.83 -14.14 17.33
C ALA A 120 -8.03 -14.30 18.63
N GLU A 121 -7.56 -15.53 18.94
CA GLU A 121 -6.67 -15.80 20.07
C GLU A 121 -5.21 -15.44 19.76
N LYS A 122 -4.73 -15.69 18.53
CA LYS A 122 -3.32 -15.64 18.16
C LYS A 122 -2.87 -14.28 17.60
N ILE A 123 -3.73 -13.57 16.90
CA ILE A 123 -3.38 -12.20 16.47
C ILE A 123 -3.47 -11.27 17.69
N PRO A 124 -2.44 -10.51 18.02
CA PRO A 124 -2.50 -9.54 19.11
C PRO A 124 -3.67 -8.56 18.93
N ALA A 125 -4.48 -8.37 19.98
CA ALA A 125 -5.69 -7.55 19.93
C ALA A 125 -5.40 -6.10 19.45
N ASN A 126 -4.25 -5.55 19.82
CA ASN A 126 -3.82 -4.22 19.37
C ASN A 126 -3.54 -4.17 17.85
N GLN A 127 -3.14 -5.28 17.23
CA GLN A 127 -2.95 -5.35 15.77
C GLN A 127 -4.30 -5.40 15.06
N ILE A 128 -5.26 -6.20 15.54
CA ILE A 128 -6.63 -6.23 14.98
C ILE A 128 -7.26 -4.84 15.08
N GLU A 129 -7.18 -4.22 16.25
CA GLU A 129 -7.72 -2.88 16.47
C GLU A 129 -7.02 -1.83 15.60
N PHE A 130 -5.70 -1.93 15.47
CA PHE A 130 -4.96 -1.09 14.52
C PHE A 130 -5.52 -1.21 13.11
N LEU A 131 -5.68 -2.42 12.55
CA LEU A 131 -6.20 -2.62 11.20
C LEU A 131 -7.64 -2.08 11.05
N ARG A 132 -8.50 -2.24 12.07
CA ARG A 132 -9.87 -1.71 12.08
C ARG A 132 -9.93 -0.19 11.99
N GLN A 133 -8.97 0.50 12.59
CA GLN A 133 -8.94 1.96 12.66
C GLN A 133 -8.30 2.62 11.44
N ARG A 134 -7.77 1.85 10.49
CA ARG A 134 -7.09 2.45 9.34
C ARG A 134 -8.05 3.22 8.45
N PRO A 135 -7.70 4.48 8.08
CA PRO A 135 -8.47 5.25 7.11
C PRO A 135 -8.38 4.61 5.72
N LEU A 136 -9.37 4.92 4.87
CA LEU A 136 -9.40 4.44 3.47
C LEU A 136 -8.66 5.38 2.52
N TYR A 137 -8.40 6.60 2.93
CA TYR A 137 -7.60 7.57 2.19
C TYR A 137 -6.88 8.52 3.13
N HIS A 138 -5.87 9.18 2.62
CA HIS A 138 -5.23 10.35 3.21
C HIS A 138 -5.03 11.41 2.12
N GLU A 139 -4.96 12.66 2.51
CA GLU A 139 -4.67 13.76 1.61
C GLU A 139 -3.74 14.75 2.29
N ASP A 140 -2.76 15.26 1.53
CA ASP A 140 -1.89 16.36 1.94
C ASP A 140 -1.71 17.38 0.80
N ASP A 141 -0.79 18.32 0.95
CA ASP A 141 -0.54 19.35 -0.06
C ASP A 141 -0.04 18.78 -1.40
N HIS A 142 0.55 17.59 -1.39
CA HIS A 142 1.16 16.97 -2.56
C HIS A 142 0.20 16.09 -3.34
N ALA A 143 -0.59 15.26 -2.65
CA ALA A 143 -1.40 14.25 -3.31
C ALA A 143 -2.59 13.77 -2.46
N ILE A 144 -3.46 13.02 -3.12
CA ILE A 144 -4.42 12.10 -2.51
C ILE A 144 -3.77 10.72 -2.52
N TYR A 145 -3.91 9.98 -1.42
CA TYR A 145 -3.40 8.63 -1.24
C TYR A 145 -4.57 7.70 -0.98
N VAL A 146 -4.70 6.66 -1.78
CA VAL A 146 -5.75 5.64 -1.68
C VAL A 146 -5.16 4.27 -1.91
N HIS A 147 -5.83 3.20 -1.44
CA HIS A 147 -5.34 1.87 -1.72
C HIS A 147 -5.51 1.51 -3.21
N ALA A 148 -6.72 1.57 -3.77
CA ALA A 148 -6.99 1.10 -5.13
C ALA A 148 -7.25 2.22 -6.15
N GLY A 149 -8.13 3.16 -5.87
CA GLY A 149 -8.46 4.24 -6.79
C GLY A 149 -9.65 5.08 -6.35
N LEU A 150 -10.16 5.92 -7.25
CA LEU A 150 -11.26 6.84 -7.01
C LEU A 150 -12.41 6.56 -7.97
N GLU A 151 -13.61 6.93 -7.60
CA GLU A 151 -14.73 7.06 -8.53
C GLU A 151 -14.54 8.31 -9.40
N ASP A 152 -14.94 8.22 -10.68
CA ASP A 152 -14.79 9.32 -11.63
C ASP A 152 -15.42 10.62 -11.12
N GLY A 153 -14.64 11.69 -11.19
CA GLY A 153 -15.05 13.03 -10.80
C GLY A 153 -15.33 13.25 -9.31
N LYS A 154 -15.11 12.24 -8.44
CA LYS A 154 -15.37 12.33 -7.00
C LYS A 154 -14.12 12.52 -6.18
N HIS A 155 -14.23 13.29 -5.11
CA HIS A 155 -13.26 13.31 -4.03
C HIS A 155 -13.32 11.98 -3.24
N PRO A 156 -12.22 11.47 -2.64
CA PRO A 156 -12.25 10.22 -1.88
C PRO A 156 -13.27 10.20 -0.73
N SER A 157 -13.58 11.35 -0.13
CA SER A 157 -14.64 11.42 0.90
C SER A 157 -16.05 11.16 0.38
N GLU A 158 -16.25 11.21 -0.93
CA GLU A 158 -17.52 10.98 -1.62
C GLU A 158 -17.54 9.63 -2.38
N SER A 159 -16.37 8.98 -2.46
CA SER A 159 -16.21 7.67 -3.10
C SER A 159 -16.65 6.55 -2.16
N SER A 160 -17.19 5.48 -2.72
CA SER A 160 -17.53 4.29 -1.94
C SER A 160 -16.28 3.61 -1.37
N SER A 161 -16.42 2.93 -0.22
CA SER A 161 -15.34 2.11 0.33
C SER A 161 -14.91 1.02 -0.66
N HIS A 162 -15.86 0.49 -1.45
CA HIS A 162 -15.55 -0.47 -2.50
C HIS A 162 -14.59 0.11 -3.55
N SER A 163 -14.84 1.31 -4.04
CA SER A 163 -13.96 1.95 -5.02
C SER A 163 -12.58 2.24 -4.44
N LEU A 164 -12.52 2.73 -3.21
CA LEU A 164 -11.23 3.03 -2.55
C LEU A 164 -10.38 1.78 -2.31
N LEU A 165 -10.99 0.59 -2.12
CA LEU A 165 -10.31 -0.65 -1.76
C LEU A 165 -10.13 -1.64 -2.90
N TRP A 166 -11.00 -1.61 -3.93
CA TRP A 166 -11.11 -2.72 -4.88
C TRP A 166 -11.10 -2.32 -6.34
N THR A 167 -11.27 -1.03 -6.66
CA THR A 167 -11.45 -0.66 -8.06
C THR A 167 -10.25 -1.06 -8.92
N ARG A 168 -10.58 -1.58 -10.10
CA ARG A 168 -9.66 -1.81 -11.21
C ARG A 168 -10.19 -1.12 -12.46
N ASP A 169 -10.88 0.02 -12.25
CA ASP A 169 -11.51 0.77 -13.32
C ASP A 169 -10.45 1.41 -14.22
N GLU A 170 -10.45 0.99 -15.48
CA GLU A 170 -9.54 1.53 -16.48
C GLU A 170 -9.75 3.02 -16.74
N ASP A 171 -10.96 3.54 -16.55
CA ASP A 171 -11.26 4.96 -16.77
C ASP A 171 -10.56 5.81 -15.70
N PHE A 172 -10.51 5.37 -14.44
CA PHE A 172 -9.67 6.02 -13.43
C PHE A 172 -8.20 6.07 -13.86
N TYR A 173 -7.64 4.97 -14.30
CA TYR A 173 -6.23 4.92 -14.70
C TYR A 173 -5.91 5.77 -15.93
N LYS A 174 -6.84 5.90 -16.87
CA LYS A 174 -6.64 6.57 -18.17
C LYS A 174 -7.12 8.01 -18.20
N SER A 175 -8.09 8.37 -17.37
CA SER A 175 -8.85 9.62 -17.52
C SER A 175 -8.78 10.55 -16.32
N TYR A 176 -8.20 10.13 -15.19
CA TYR A 176 -8.16 10.95 -14.00
C TYR A 176 -7.31 12.20 -14.18
N TYR A 177 -7.94 13.35 -14.04
CA TYR A 177 -7.33 14.66 -14.00
C TYR A 177 -7.76 15.38 -12.72
N GLY A 178 -6.80 15.75 -11.88
CA GLY A 178 -7.09 16.41 -10.63
C GLY A 178 -5.83 16.58 -9.81
N LYS A 179 -5.97 16.67 -8.51
CA LYS A 179 -4.84 16.57 -7.59
C LYS A 179 -4.17 15.20 -7.79
N PRO A 180 -2.83 15.11 -7.81
CA PRO A 180 -2.17 13.82 -7.97
C PRO A 180 -2.74 12.76 -7.02
N CYS A 181 -3.04 11.57 -7.55
CA CYS A 181 -3.56 10.45 -6.77
C CYS A 181 -2.58 9.29 -6.82
N VAL A 182 -2.01 8.93 -5.65
CA VAL A 182 -1.09 7.80 -5.50
C VAL A 182 -1.87 6.59 -5.02
N PHE A 183 -1.71 5.46 -5.73
CA PHE A 183 -2.45 4.23 -5.44
C PHE A 183 -1.57 2.96 -5.58
N GLY A 184 -2.03 1.86 -4.98
CA GLY A 184 -1.48 0.51 -4.99
C GLY A 184 -2.39 -0.51 -5.66
N HIS A 185 -2.66 -1.65 -5.00
CA HIS A 185 -3.66 -2.66 -5.30
C HIS A 185 -3.52 -3.38 -6.64
N THR A 186 -3.42 -2.65 -7.73
CA THR A 186 -3.23 -3.22 -9.06
C THR A 186 -1.77 -3.15 -9.44
N PRO A 187 -1.07 -4.30 -9.50
CA PRO A 187 0.34 -4.29 -9.85
C PRO A 187 0.59 -3.59 -11.18
N THR A 188 1.54 -2.69 -11.19
CA THR A 188 1.82 -1.82 -12.35
C THR A 188 2.03 -2.55 -13.68
N PRO A 189 2.53 -3.82 -13.74
CA PRO A 189 2.56 -4.58 -14.97
C PRO A 189 1.20 -4.86 -15.62
N PHE A 190 0.12 -4.82 -14.83
CA PHE A 190 -1.25 -5.09 -15.31
C PHE A 190 -2.04 -3.82 -15.60
N LEU A 191 -1.48 -2.65 -15.28
CA LEU A 191 -2.09 -1.38 -15.64
C LEU A 191 -1.96 -1.09 -17.14
N PRO A 192 -2.82 -0.22 -17.71
CA PRO A 192 -2.76 0.11 -19.13
C PRO A 192 -1.36 0.52 -19.58
N TRP A 193 -0.91 -0.08 -20.69
CA TRP A 193 0.48 -0.01 -21.20
C TRP A 193 1.08 1.41 -21.28
N ARG A 194 0.29 2.44 -21.53
CA ARG A 194 0.79 3.77 -21.92
C ARG A 194 1.43 4.61 -20.78
N GLY A 195 1.47 4.18 -19.57
CA GLY A 195 2.00 5.00 -18.47
C GLY A 195 3.14 4.37 -17.69
N ARG A 196 3.52 3.13 -17.99
CA ARG A 196 4.47 2.39 -17.17
C ARG A 196 5.93 2.73 -17.49
N LEU A 197 6.71 3.01 -16.46
CA LEU A 197 8.15 3.24 -16.54
C LEU A 197 8.94 1.93 -16.33
N GLY A 198 9.28 1.23 -17.39
CA GLY A 198 10.10 0.02 -17.35
C GLY A 198 9.41 -1.20 -16.72
N ARG A 199 10.19 -2.29 -16.47
CA ARG A 199 9.69 -3.57 -15.94
C ARG A 199 9.26 -3.48 -14.47
N HIS A 200 9.99 -2.73 -13.67
CA HIS A 200 9.75 -2.52 -12.23
C HIS A 200 9.38 -1.06 -11.95
N GLY A 201 8.92 -0.36 -12.97
CA GLY A 201 8.57 1.05 -12.88
C GLY A 201 7.17 1.28 -12.33
N ILE A 202 6.98 2.48 -11.82
CA ILE A 202 5.66 2.95 -11.42
C ILE A 202 4.81 3.30 -12.64
N TYR A 203 3.51 3.39 -12.44
CA TYR A 203 2.56 3.89 -13.43
C TYR A 203 2.38 5.39 -13.27
N LEU A 204 2.51 6.15 -14.35
CA LEU A 204 2.28 7.59 -14.37
C LEU A 204 1.42 7.93 -15.60
N PHE A 205 0.19 8.34 -15.37
CA PHE A 205 -0.68 8.79 -16.45
C PHE A 205 -1.62 9.89 -15.94
N ASN A 206 -1.61 11.05 -16.61
CA ASN A 206 -2.32 12.25 -16.14
C ASN A 206 -1.98 12.57 -14.66
N SER A 207 -2.96 12.46 -13.76
CA SER A 207 -2.74 12.66 -12.32
C SER A 207 -2.76 11.35 -11.51
N ALA A 208 -2.86 10.19 -12.17
CA ALA A 208 -2.84 8.88 -11.54
C ALA A 208 -1.41 8.33 -11.43
N ILE A 209 -1.01 7.91 -10.22
CA ILE A 209 0.34 7.42 -9.89
C ILE A 209 0.21 6.05 -9.21
N GLY A 210 0.42 4.97 -9.96
CA GLY A 210 0.40 3.60 -9.41
C GLY A 210 1.80 3.17 -8.98
N ILE A 211 1.95 2.71 -7.74
CA ILE A 211 3.24 2.31 -7.17
C ILE A 211 3.29 0.87 -6.65
N ASP A 212 2.24 0.06 -6.84
CA ASP A 212 2.32 -1.37 -6.59
C ASP A 212 3.17 -2.05 -7.67
N THR A 213 4.47 -2.13 -7.42
CA THR A 213 5.42 -2.82 -8.32
C THR A 213 5.56 -4.30 -8.00
N GLY A 214 4.84 -4.77 -6.98
CA GLY A 214 5.00 -6.06 -6.33
C GLY A 214 4.10 -7.17 -6.88
N TYR A 215 4.14 -7.50 -8.17
CA TYR A 215 3.32 -8.58 -8.72
C TYR A 215 3.73 -10.01 -8.28
N ASN A 216 4.89 -10.17 -7.66
CA ASN A 216 5.34 -11.40 -6.98
C ASN A 216 6.40 -11.09 -5.90
N LEU A 217 6.79 -12.09 -5.11
CA LEU A 217 7.73 -11.93 -4.01
C LEU A 217 9.16 -11.55 -4.43
N GLN A 218 9.53 -11.70 -5.70
CA GLN A 218 10.83 -11.30 -6.25
C GLN A 218 10.80 -9.85 -6.79
N SER A 219 9.62 -9.27 -6.91
CA SER A 219 9.46 -7.89 -7.37
C SER A 219 9.90 -6.90 -6.31
N PRO A 220 10.30 -5.68 -6.68
CA PRO A 220 10.69 -4.68 -5.69
C PRO A 220 9.51 -4.22 -4.84
N LEU A 221 9.81 -3.88 -3.59
CA LEU A 221 8.97 -3.00 -2.78
C LEU A 221 9.38 -1.56 -3.09
N THR A 222 8.41 -0.72 -3.42
CA THR A 222 8.65 0.64 -3.90
C THR A 222 8.13 1.69 -2.92
N CYS A 223 8.94 2.71 -2.69
CA CYS A 223 8.55 3.97 -2.08
C CYS A 223 8.74 5.11 -3.08
N LEU A 224 7.75 5.97 -3.20
CA LEU A 224 7.79 7.22 -3.97
C LEU A 224 7.91 8.40 -3.02
N SER A 225 8.90 9.28 -3.24
CA SER A 225 9.00 10.56 -2.54
C SER A 225 8.38 11.68 -3.37
N LEU A 226 7.51 12.47 -2.74
CA LEU A 226 6.90 13.67 -3.30
C LEU A 226 7.35 14.92 -2.53
N PRO A 227 7.50 16.05 -3.19
CA PRO A 227 7.19 16.35 -4.59
C PRO A 227 8.37 16.15 -5.57
N ASP A 228 9.46 15.56 -5.14
CA ASP A 228 10.68 15.43 -5.95
C ASP A 228 10.66 14.23 -6.92
N PHE A 229 9.70 13.32 -6.81
CA PHE A 229 9.56 12.13 -7.66
C PHE A 229 10.82 11.25 -7.65
N THR A 230 11.34 10.97 -6.45
CA THR A 230 12.41 10.00 -6.26
C THR A 230 11.81 8.65 -5.88
N LEU A 231 12.21 7.59 -6.56
CA LEU A 231 11.87 6.21 -6.22
C LEU A 231 12.96 5.58 -5.39
N TYR A 232 12.57 4.88 -4.34
CA TYR A 232 13.39 4.00 -3.54
C TYR A 232 12.83 2.60 -3.67
N GLN A 233 13.67 1.63 -3.97
CA GLN A 233 13.23 0.25 -4.19
C GLN A 233 14.16 -0.73 -3.48
N THR A 234 13.59 -1.73 -2.82
CA THR A 234 14.30 -2.86 -2.25
C THR A 234 13.82 -4.17 -2.87
N PHE A 235 14.75 -5.10 -3.09
CA PHE A 235 14.52 -6.37 -3.78
C PHE A 235 14.67 -7.54 -2.80
N ALA A 236 14.14 -8.70 -3.17
CA ALA A 236 14.16 -9.90 -2.34
C ALA A 236 15.59 -10.44 -2.06
N ASP A 237 16.55 -10.14 -2.91
CA ASP A 237 17.96 -10.49 -2.76
C ASP A 237 18.75 -9.51 -1.87
N GLY A 238 18.08 -8.51 -1.28
CA GLY A 238 18.70 -7.47 -0.47
C GLY A 238 19.27 -6.30 -1.27
N HIS A 239 19.19 -6.33 -2.60
CA HIS A 239 19.59 -5.18 -3.43
C HIS A 239 18.65 -4.00 -3.17
N ALA A 240 19.20 -2.78 -3.21
CA ALA A 240 18.46 -1.53 -3.10
C ALA A 240 18.82 -0.58 -4.25
N ALA A 241 17.85 0.19 -4.73
CA ALA A 241 18.04 1.13 -5.82
C ALA A 241 17.31 2.46 -5.54
N THR A 242 17.89 3.54 -6.04
CA THR A 242 17.27 4.87 -6.01
C THR A 242 17.24 5.43 -7.42
N HIS A 243 16.09 5.93 -7.84
CA HIS A 243 15.88 6.46 -9.18
C HIS A 243 15.17 7.81 -9.14
N GLN A 244 15.77 8.82 -9.73
CA GLN A 244 15.11 10.11 -9.95
C GLN A 244 14.26 10.01 -11.22
N ILE A 245 12.96 10.22 -11.12
CA ILE A 245 12.09 10.27 -12.28
C ILE A 245 12.23 11.66 -12.92
N THR A 246 12.84 11.72 -14.09
CA THR A 246 13.07 12.97 -14.85
C THR A 246 12.33 13.00 -16.18
N SER A 247 11.85 11.85 -16.67
CA SER A 247 11.17 11.69 -17.96
C SER A 247 9.76 11.11 -17.77
N PHE A 248 8.89 11.34 -18.74
CA PHE A 248 7.51 10.85 -18.75
C PHE A 248 6.61 11.35 -17.61
N ILE A 249 7.04 12.39 -16.87
CA ILE A 249 6.17 13.03 -15.88
C ILE A 249 5.09 13.82 -16.63
N PRO A 250 3.80 13.51 -16.43
CA PRO A 250 2.71 14.29 -17.02
C PRO A 250 2.80 15.77 -16.67
N GLU A 251 2.30 16.65 -17.53
CA GLU A 251 2.41 18.10 -17.31
C GLU A 251 1.74 18.55 -16.00
N THR A 252 0.63 17.92 -15.64
CA THR A 252 -0.06 18.12 -14.35
C THR A 252 0.87 17.92 -13.15
N LEU A 253 1.72 16.90 -13.21
CA LEU A 253 2.68 16.58 -12.15
C LEU A 253 3.95 17.44 -12.22
N LYS A 254 4.34 17.91 -13.40
CA LYS A 254 5.45 18.87 -13.55
C LYS A 254 5.16 20.22 -12.91
N GLU A 255 3.91 20.67 -12.96
CA GLU A 255 3.52 21.90 -12.25
C GLU A 255 3.71 21.78 -10.73
N MET A 256 3.37 20.63 -10.14
CA MET A 256 3.62 20.37 -8.73
C MET A 256 5.12 20.48 -8.40
N GLN A 257 5.98 19.86 -9.20
CA GLN A 257 7.44 19.96 -9.02
C GLN A 257 7.94 21.42 -9.13
N ARG A 258 7.40 22.21 -10.05
CA ARG A 258 7.78 23.63 -10.22
C ARG A 258 7.40 24.46 -8.99
N LYS A 259 6.17 24.29 -8.49
CA LYS A 259 5.68 24.98 -7.28
C LYS A 259 6.52 24.63 -6.05
N ALA A 260 6.87 23.36 -5.87
CA ALA A 260 7.72 22.92 -4.75
C ALA A 260 9.13 23.52 -4.81
N LYS A 261 9.73 23.62 -6.02
CA LYS A 261 11.05 24.23 -6.20
C LYS A 261 11.06 25.75 -5.96
N SER A 262 9.95 26.44 -6.21
CA SER A 262 9.82 27.88 -5.93
C SER A 262 9.64 28.14 -4.43
N ALA A 263 8.85 27.33 -3.72
CA ALA A 263 8.60 27.45 -2.28
C ALA A 263 9.83 27.14 -1.39
N GLY A 264 10.82 26.43 -1.89
CA GLY A 264 12.04 26.09 -1.15
C GLY A 264 13.22 27.07 -1.38
N ARG A 265 12.98 28.22 -2.04
CA ARG A 265 14.00 29.26 -2.30
C ARG A 265 13.79 30.56 -1.49
N ASP A 266 12.76 30.59 -0.69
CA ASP A 266 12.46 31.64 0.29
C ASP A 266 12.80 31.15 1.69
#